data_0d92d7509d54270727158ef9d4b756d2
#
_entry.id   0d92d7509d54270727158ef9d4b756d2
#
_cell.length_a   1.000
_cell.length_b   1.000
_cell.length_c   1.000
_cell.angle_alpha   90.00
_cell.angle_beta   90.00
_cell.angle_gamma   90.00
#
_symmetry.space_group_name_H-M   'P 1'
#
loop_
_entity.id
_entity.type
_entity.pdbx_description
1 polymer ?
#
loop_
_entity_poly.entity_id
_entity_poly.type
_entity_poly.pdbx_seq_one_letter_code
_entity_poly.pdbx_strand_id
1 'polypeptide(L)'
;MINLYDKLNSQTLQLHQSFLNANINPKTVVVDDDGFLPSDVLSPYKFFSRNTIEKERPLFFNEVPVPRFWEIEGSNQSAVIKDRDKIRGKIVYQKEYGNRAVASVEWLNKSGHVQFIDYYNRHGFRFAQLVMDDHQNQIITRFFDQNNDEFLVENFVTKDLILRWDNKDIFFDNRISFLSFFFEKANLSIEDIVLNSFATSFLFVYHQRETNLKCRIFWQEKIKDELPENMKVALKNIENLKILIPDKKAYDCVMDAVEASHQHKIEYIGYVYEFLKVNQYKNEALILTNSDDIPHIDSIA
;
A
#
# COMPACT_ATOMS: atom_id res chain seq x y z
N MET A 1 -3.67 -12.75 -15.95
CA MET A 1 -3.85 -11.36 -15.45
C MET A 1 -3.22 -11.23 -14.08
N ILE A 2 -2.45 -10.17 -13.85
CA ILE A 2 -1.85 -9.83 -12.55
C ILE A 2 -2.35 -8.44 -12.13
N ASN A 3 -2.74 -8.31 -10.89
CA ASN A 3 -2.90 -7.00 -10.25
C ASN A 3 -1.58 -6.63 -9.57
N LEU A 4 -0.97 -5.52 -9.96
CA LEU A 4 0.25 -5.01 -9.33
C LEU A 4 -0.03 -3.63 -8.75
N TYR A 5 -0.13 -3.55 -7.45
CA TYR A 5 -0.49 -2.34 -6.73
C TYR A 5 0.70 -1.80 -5.93
N ASP A 6 0.84 -0.47 -5.86
CA ASP A 6 1.87 0.11 -5.01
C ASP A 6 1.54 -0.11 -3.53
N LYS A 7 0.29 0.14 -3.13
CA LYS A 7 -0.21 -0.04 -1.76
C LYS A 7 -1.64 -0.58 -1.78
N LEU A 8 -1.99 -1.32 -0.74
CA LEU A 8 -3.34 -1.82 -0.55
C LEU A 8 -4.12 -0.88 0.41
N ASN A 9 -4.43 0.32 -0.06
CA ASN A 9 -5.32 1.24 0.66
C ASN A 9 -6.80 0.80 0.53
N SER A 10 -7.73 1.48 1.21
CA SER A 10 -9.16 1.12 1.20
C SER A 10 -9.77 1.08 -0.22
N GLN A 11 -9.40 2.00 -1.10
CA GLN A 11 -9.89 2.02 -2.49
C GLN A 11 -9.32 0.86 -3.31
N THR A 12 -8.02 0.55 -3.14
CA THR A 12 -7.38 -0.58 -3.81
C THR A 12 -7.89 -1.91 -3.28
N LEU A 13 -8.20 -1.99 -1.98
CA LEU A 13 -8.83 -3.16 -1.38
C LEU A 13 -10.23 -3.39 -1.96
N GLN A 14 -11.03 -2.34 -2.15
CA GLN A 14 -12.33 -2.44 -2.84
C GLN A 14 -12.19 -2.95 -4.27
N LEU A 15 -11.18 -2.44 -5.02
CA LEU A 15 -10.90 -2.94 -6.36
C LEU A 15 -10.53 -4.42 -6.34
N HIS A 16 -9.66 -4.85 -5.42
CA HIS A 16 -9.29 -6.25 -5.24
C HIS A 16 -10.51 -7.13 -4.93
N GLN A 17 -11.36 -6.72 -3.98
CA GLN A 17 -12.60 -7.41 -3.63
C GLN A 17 -13.57 -7.49 -4.82
N SER A 18 -13.65 -6.45 -5.64
CA SER A 18 -14.53 -6.45 -6.82
C SER A 18 -14.14 -7.52 -7.85
N PHE A 19 -12.83 -7.79 -8.01
CA PHE A 19 -12.37 -8.91 -8.85
C PHE A 19 -12.79 -10.25 -8.27
N LEU A 20 -12.60 -10.46 -6.96
CA LEU A 20 -12.97 -11.72 -6.30
C LEU A 20 -14.47 -11.99 -6.39
N ASN A 21 -15.30 -10.95 -6.21
CA ASN A 21 -16.75 -11.05 -6.27
C ASN A 21 -17.26 -11.31 -7.70
N ALA A 22 -16.53 -10.83 -8.69
CA ALA A 22 -16.78 -11.15 -10.10
C ALA A 22 -16.30 -12.58 -10.48
N ASN A 23 -15.84 -13.39 -9.53
CA ASN A 23 -15.18 -14.68 -9.75
C ASN A 23 -13.94 -14.60 -10.66
N ILE A 24 -13.30 -13.45 -10.68
CA ILE A 24 -12.01 -13.25 -11.35
C ILE A 24 -10.95 -13.31 -10.26
N ASN A 25 -10.08 -14.32 -10.32
CA ASN A 25 -9.03 -14.53 -9.33
C ASN A 25 -7.65 -14.15 -9.92
N PRO A 26 -7.33 -12.84 -10.02
CA PRO A 26 -6.00 -12.43 -10.46
C PRO A 26 -4.96 -12.73 -9.38
N LYS A 27 -3.74 -13.03 -9.78
CA LYS A 27 -2.63 -12.98 -8.85
C LYS A 27 -2.42 -11.52 -8.45
N THR A 28 -2.62 -11.19 -7.17
CA THR A 28 -2.45 -9.82 -6.69
C THR A 28 -1.11 -9.68 -5.97
N VAL A 29 -0.33 -8.70 -6.40
CA VAL A 29 0.97 -8.33 -5.84
C VAL A 29 0.91 -6.89 -5.34
N VAL A 30 1.43 -6.64 -4.15
CA VAL A 30 1.56 -5.31 -3.55
C VAL A 30 3.05 -5.02 -3.34
N VAL A 31 3.51 -3.88 -3.85
CA VAL A 31 4.92 -3.47 -3.80
C VAL A 31 5.32 -3.07 -2.38
N ASP A 32 4.54 -2.22 -1.73
CA ASP A 32 4.79 -1.74 -0.37
C ASP A 32 3.92 -2.53 0.62
N ASP A 33 4.54 -3.44 1.37
CA ASP A 33 3.89 -4.26 2.39
C ASP A 33 3.81 -3.47 3.72
N ASP A 34 2.61 -3.33 4.24
CA ASP A 34 2.36 -2.72 5.56
C ASP A 34 2.31 -3.74 6.72
N GLY A 35 2.56 -5.01 6.42
CA GLY A 35 2.49 -6.12 7.37
C GLY A 35 1.09 -6.70 7.58
N PHE A 36 0.04 -6.09 7.00
CA PHE A 36 -1.35 -6.50 7.20
C PHE A 36 -2.07 -6.95 5.92
N LEU A 37 -1.31 -7.25 4.88
CA LEU A 37 -1.87 -7.75 3.62
C LEU A 37 -2.71 -9.02 3.83
N PRO A 38 -3.83 -9.18 3.09
CA PRO A 38 -4.59 -10.43 3.04
C PRO A 38 -3.72 -11.64 2.68
N SER A 39 -4.16 -12.83 3.05
CA SER A 39 -3.38 -14.07 2.82
C SER A 39 -3.19 -14.40 1.34
N ASP A 40 -4.17 -14.04 0.52
CA ASP A 40 -4.18 -14.23 -0.95
C ASP A 40 -3.39 -13.17 -1.73
N VAL A 41 -2.89 -12.12 -1.05
CA VAL A 41 -2.06 -11.07 -1.63
C VAL A 41 -0.58 -11.37 -1.41
N LEU A 42 0.20 -11.28 -2.48
CA LEU A 42 1.65 -11.44 -2.45
C LEU A 42 2.34 -10.09 -2.26
N SER A 43 3.49 -10.10 -1.61
CA SER A 43 4.46 -9.01 -1.67
C SER A 43 5.87 -9.57 -1.84
N PRO A 44 6.81 -8.82 -2.40
CA PRO A 44 8.21 -9.25 -2.47
C PRO A 44 8.77 -9.61 -1.08
N TYR A 45 8.44 -8.81 -0.08
CA TYR A 45 8.90 -8.99 1.30
C TYR A 45 8.33 -10.28 1.92
N LYS A 46 7.02 -10.52 1.78
CA LYS A 46 6.37 -11.77 2.23
C LYS A 46 6.96 -13.00 1.53
N PHE A 47 7.25 -12.89 0.24
CA PHE A 47 7.81 -14.00 -0.56
C PHE A 47 9.23 -14.36 -0.10
N PHE A 48 10.12 -13.37 0.04
CA PHE A 48 11.52 -13.60 0.39
C PHE A 48 11.75 -13.91 1.88
N SER A 49 10.84 -13.50 2.77
CA SER A 49 10.92 -13.83 4.19
C SER A 49 10.77 -15.34 4.47
N ARG A 50 10.14 -16.10 3.57
CA ARG A 50 9.87 -17.55 3.73
C ARG A 50 9.22 -17.92 5.06
N ASN A 51 8.43 -17.02 5.62
CA ASN A 51 7.76 -17.27 6.89
C ASN A 51 6.79 -18.43 6.79
N THR A 52 6.89 -19.38 7.71
CA THR A 52 6.07 -20.60 7.78
C THR A 52 5.14 -20.63 8.98
N ILE A 53 5.46 -19.83 10.01
CA ILE A 53 4.68 -19.78 11.25
C ILE A 53 3.67 -18.63 11.15
N GLU A 54 2.40 -18.98 11.22
CA GLU A 54 1.31 -18.02 11.32
C GLU A 54 0.84 -17.99 12.77
N LYS A 55 1.13 -16.89 13.47
CA LYS A 55 0.43 -16.61 14.73
C LYS A 55 -1.00 -16.16 14.39
N GLU A 56 -1.93 -16.52 15.28
CA GLU A 56 -3.36 -16.29 15.04
C GLU A 56 -3.78 -14.81 15.16
N ARG A 57 -2.94 -13.96 15.76
CA ARG A 57 -3.28 -12.55 16.00
C ARG A 57 -2.09 -11.59 15.95
N PRO A 58 -2.33 -10.32 15.61
CA PRO A 58 -1.31 -9.27 15.72
C PRO A 58 -0.89 -9.03 17.17
N LEU A 59 0.22 -8.33 17.35
CA LEU A 59 0.72 -7.89 18.64
C LEU A 59 -0.27 -6.89 19.27
N PHE A 60 -0.61 -7.08 20.53
CA PHE A 60 -1.40 -6.12 21.28
C PHE A 60 -0.46 -5.07 21.91
N PHE A 61 -0.93 -3.84 22.13
CA PHE A 61 -0.06 -2.73 22.49
C PHE A 61 0.78 -2.95 23.76
N ASN A 62 0.26 -3.65 24.77
CA ASN A 62 0.99 -3.93 25.99
C ASN A 62 1.95 -5.15 25.89
N GLU A 63 1.98 -5.79 24.73
CA GLU A 63 2.91 -6.89 24.43
C GLU A 63 4.17 -6.40 23.70
N VAL A 64 4.24 -5.10 23.36
CA VAL A 64 5.43 -4.50 22.76
C VAL A 64 6.62 -4.68 23.69
N PRO A 65 7.73 -5.29 23.22
CA PRO A 65 8.91 -5.45 24.04
C PRO A 65 9.51 -4.09 24.42
N VAL A 66 9.59 -3.82 25.71
CA VAL A 66 10.17 -2.59 26.23
C VAL A 66 11.26 -2.92 27.28
N PRO A 67 12.26 -2.04 27.48
CA PRO A 67 13.25 -2.20 28.51
C PRO A 67 12.63 -2.35 29.91
N ARG A 68 13.30 -3.09 30.79
CA ARG A 68 12.87 -3.26 32.17
C ARG A 68 12.66 -1.89 32.84
N PHE A 69 11.55 -1.72 33.56
CA PHE A 69 11.11 -0.49 34.25
C PHE A 69 10.57 0.62 33.33
N TRP A 70 10.45 0.39 32.02
CA TRP A 70 9.67 1.29 31.18
C TRP A 70 8.20 0.89 31.21
N GLU A 71 7.33 1.86 31.04
CA GLU A 71 5.88 1.70 31.12
C GLU A 71 5.22 2.00 29.77
N ILE A 72 4.12 1.28 29.48
CA ILE A 72 3.28 1.55 28.31
C ILE A 72 1.96 2.13 28.82
N GLU A 73 1.67 3.36 28.42
CA GLU A 73 0.43 4.05 28.71
C GLU A 73 -0.40 4.16 27.45
N GLY A 74 -1.56 3.48 27.41
CA GLY A 74 -2.39 3.36 26.22
C GLY A 74 -3.75 4.03 26.35
N SER A 75 -4.22 4.62 25.25
CA SER A 75 -5.59 5.08 25.02
C SER A 75 -6.28 4.20 23.96
N ASN A 76 -7.50 4.59 23.55
CA ASN A 76 -8.19 3.92 22.44
C ASN A 76 -7.61 4.27 21.06
N GLN A 77 -6.80 5.33 20.95
CA GLN A 77 -6.28 5.84 19.68
C GLN A 77 -4.79 5.57 19.48
N SER A 78 -4.01 5.54 20.56
CA SER A 78 -2.55 5.35 20.52
C SER A 78 -2.04 4.95 21.90
N ALA A 79 -0.76 4.57 21.98
CA ALA A 79 -0.05 4.41 23.25
C ALA A 79 1.32 5.07 23.20
N VAL A 80 1.86 5.36 24.38
CA VAL A 80 3.21 5.90 24.55
C VAL A 80 4.02 4.97 25.45
N ILE A 81 5.32 4.90 25.17
CA ILE A 81 6.30 4.18 25.98
C ILE A 81 7.06 5.22 26.77
N LYS A 82 7.14 5.06 28.09
CA LYS A 82 7.75 6.02 29.01
C LYS A 82 8.88 5.38 29.80
N ASP A 83 9.94 6.17 30.00
CA ASP A 83 10.98 5.98 31.00
C ASP A 83 10.75 7.02 32.08
N ARG A 84 10.02 6.68 33.14
CA ARG A 84 9.46 7.59 34.14
C ARG A 84 8.53 8.60 33.46
N ASP A 85 8.86 9.90 33.50
CA ASP A 85 8.14 11.02 32.92
C ASP A 85 8.49 11.31 31.43
N LYS A 86 9.52 10.64 30.89
CA LYS A 86 10.03 10.90 29.54
C LYS A 86 9.43 9.93 28.53
N ILE A 87 8.80 10.47 27.47
CA ILE A 87 8.33 9.66 26.36
C ILE A 87 9.55 9.16 25.57
N ARG A 88 9.65 7.85 25.36
CA ARG A 88 10.70 7.16 24.64
C ARG A 88 10.23 6.48 23.38
N GLY A 89 8.93 6.31 23.24
CA GLY A 89 8.34 5.74 22.04
C GLY A 89 6.86 6.06 21.93
N LYS A 90 6.35 5.92 20.70
CA LYS A 90 4.93 6.03 20.39
C LYS A 90 4.48 4.77 19.68
N ILE A 91 3.39 4.17 20.12
CA ILE A 91 2.78 3.00 19.52
C ILE A 91 1.62 3.46 18.65
N VAL A 92 1.69 3.14 17.36
CA VAL A 92 0.65 3.41 16.37
C VAL A 92 -0.17 2.15 16.15
N TYR A 93 -1.49 2.28 16.26
CA TYR A 93 -2.41 1.16 16.06
C TYR A 93 -2.79 1.00 14.60
N GLN A 94 -2.99 -0.25 14.18
CA GLN A 94 -3.59 -0.56 12.88
C GLN A 94 -5.10 -0.28 12.95
N LYS A 95 -5.54 0.70 12.18
CA LYS A 95 -6.92 1.22 12.26
C LYS A 95 -7.97 0.20 11.80
N GLU A 96 -7.64 -0.59 10.78
CA GLU A 96 -8.59 -1.52 10.15
C GLU A 96 -8.76 -2.82 10.95
N TYR A 97 -7.76 -3.19 11.75
CA TYR A 97 -7.81 -4.41 12.57
C TYR A 97 -8.52 -4.22 13.92
N GLY A 98 -8.72 -2.98 14.36
CA GLY A 98 -9.29 -2.68 15.68
C GLY A 98 -8.45 -3.24 16.84
N ASN A 99 -9.06 -3.35 18.03
CA ASN A 99 -8.50 -4.02 19.20
C ASN A 99 -7.07 -3.58 19.60
N ARG A 100 -6.65 -2.35 19.27
CA ARG A 100 -5.30 -1.83 19.59
C ARG A 100 -4.16 -2.72 19.09
N ALA A 101 -4.34 -3.33 17.91
CA ALA A 101 -3.29 -4.04 17.21
C ALA A 101 -2.18 -3.06 16.81
N VAL A 102 -0.93 -3.46 17.06
CA VAL A 102 0.24 -2.61 16.79
C VAL A 102 0.58 -2.66 15.31
N ALA A 103 0.56 -1.50 14.65
CA ALA A 103 1.11 -1.34 13.30
C ALA A 103 2.61 -1.00 13.37
N SER A 104 2.98 -0.03 14.23
CA SER A 104 4.37 0.37 14.38
C SER A 104 4.68 0.96 15.76
N VAL A 105 5.96 0.99 16.07
CA VAL A 105 6.51 1.66 17.25
C VAL A 105 7.57 2.65 16.79
N GLU A 106 7.33 3.94 17.03
CA GLU A 106 8.29 5.01 16.80
C GLU A 106 9.16 5.17 18.05
N TRP A 107 10.45 4.91 17.93
CA TRP A 107 11.41 5.06 19.02
C TRP A 107 12.09 6.42 18.98
N LEU A 108 12.05 7.14 20.10
CA LEU A 108 12.50 8.52 20.20
C LEU A 108 13.89 8.61 20.83
N ASN A 109 14.73 9.48 20.29
CA ASN A 109 15.99 9.88 20.91
C ASN A 109 15.74 10.83 22.11
N LYS A 110 16.81 11.28 22.76
CA LYS A 110 16.73 12.20 23.91
C LYS A 110 16.09 13.55 23.58
N SER A 111 16.15 13.98 22.32
CA SER A 111 15.58 15.24 21.82
C SER A 111 14.11 15.09 21.40
N GLY A 112 13.53 13.88 21.44
CA GLY A 112 12.15 13.62 21.03
C GLY A 112 11.98 13.38 19.53
N HIS A 113 13.06 13.31 18.75
CA HIS A 113 13.02 12.94 17.33
C HIS A 113 12.98 11.44 17.15
N VAL A 114 12.29 10.97 16.11
CA VAL A 114 12.23 9.56 15.77
C VAL A 114 13.62 9.10 15.31
N GLN A 115 14.15 8.10 15.97
CA GLN A 115 15.44 7.49 15.63
C GLN A 115 15.27 6.28 14.73
N PHE A 116 14.27 5.45 15.03
CA PHE A 116 13.87 4.33 14.19
C PHE A 116 12.40 3.96 14.44
N ILE A 117 11.81 3.27 13.48
CA ILE A 117 10.42 2.79 13.53
C ILE A 117 10.45 1.28 13.33
N ASP A 118 9.95 0.54 14.31
CA ASP A 118 9.69 -0.90 14.18
C ASP A 118 8.28 -1.10 13.62
N TYR A 119 8.16 -1.85 12.53
CA TYR A 119 6.89 -2.24 11.94
C TYR A 119 6.53 -3.68 12.31
N TYR A 120 5.30 -3.87 12.73
CA TYR A 120 4.75 -5.17 13.11
C TYR A 120 3.73 -5.65 12.11
N ASN A 121 3.60 -6.95 11.97
CA ASN A 121 2.67 -7.54 11.02
C ASN A 121 1.45 -8.18 11.70
N ARG A 122 0.51 -8.64 10.88
CA ARG A 122 -0.73 -9.31 11.32
C ARG A 122 -0.48 -10.57 12.17
N HIS A 123 0.72 -11.14 12.14
CA HIS A 123 1.13 -12.33 12.91
C HIS A 123 1.87 -11.96 14.20
N GLY A 124 2.01 -10.66 14.51
CA GLY A 124 2.50 -10.17 15.80
C GLY A 124 4.02 -10.20 15.96
N PHE A 125 4.80 -10.25 14.89
CA PHE A 125 6.26 -10.07 14.96
C PHE A 125 6.72 -8.86 14.15
N ARG A 126 7.86 -8.31 14.54
CA ARG A 126 8.50 -7.22 13.83
C ARG A 126 9.01 -7.72 12.49
N PHE A 127 8.48 -7.19 11.39
CA PHE A 127 8.89 -7.59 10.05
C PHE A 127 9.80 -6.57 9.37
N ALA A 128 9.81 -5.31 9.84
CA ALA A 128 10.70 -4.29 9.30
C ALA A 128 11.11 -3.27 10.36
N GLN A 129 12.24 -2.61 10.13
CA GLN A 129 12.73 -1.47 10.91
C GLN A 129 13.26 -0.40 9.98
N LEU A 130 12.67 0.79 10.04
CA LEU A 130 13.12 1.98 9.35
C LEU A 130 14.01 2.82 10.27
N VAL A 131 15.21 3.17 9.81
CA VAL A 131 16.14 4.06 10.53
C VAL A 131 16.07 5.45 9.92
N MET A 132 16.01 6.46 10.80
CA MET A 132 15.95 7.87 10.45
C MET A 132 17.25 8.57 10.81
N ASP A 133 17.60 9.63 10.08
CA ASP A 133 18.67 10.56 10.49
C ASP A 133 18.16 11.64 11.47
N ASP A 134 19.06 12.50 11.94
CA ASP A 134 18.69 13.59 12.85
C ASP A 134 17.81 14.67 12.19
N HIS A 135 17.75 14.70 10.86
CA HIS A 135 16.87 15.58 10.06
C HIS A 135 15.53 14.92 9.71
N GLN A 136 15.28 13.73 10.25
CA GLN A 136 14.07 12.94 10.00
C GLN A 136 13.95 12.44 8.54
N ASN A 137 15.08 12.29 7.83
CA ASN A 137 15.11 11.59 6.55
C ASN A 137 15.27 10.09 6.77
N GLN A 138 14.66 9.31 5.90
CA GLN A 138 14.82 7.87 5.86
C GLN A 138 16.23 7.51 5.36
N ILE A 139 16.94 6.66 6.11
CA ILE A 139 18.27 6.19 5.73
C ILE A 139 18.19 4.78 5.16
N ILE A 140 17.63 3.85 5.93
CA ILE A 140 17.65 2.43 5.63
C ILE A 140 16.41 1.74 6.21
N THR A 141 15.83 0.81 5.47
CA THR A 141 14.87 -0.15 6.01
C THR A 141 15.48 -1.54 6.01
N ARG A 142 15.40 -2.21 7.14
CA ARG A 142 15.78 -3.62 7.32
C ARG A 142 14.52 -4.46 7.43
N PHE A 143 14.49 -5.58 6.75
CA PHE A 143 13.38 -6.53 6.82
C PHE A 143 13.82 -7.82 7.48
N PHE A 144 12.95 -8.35 8.32
CA PHE A 144 13.23 -9.50 9.16
C PHE A 144 12.21 -10.61 8.91
N ASP A 145 12.67 -11.84 9.03
CA ASP A 145 11.81 -13.01 9.04
C ASP A 145 11.18 -13.22 10.44
N GLN A 146 10.41 -14.29 10.58
CA GLN A 146 9.76 -14.67 11.83
C GLN A 146 10.73 -15.00 12.99
N ASN A 147 12.00 -15.31 12.70
CA ASN A 147 13.05 -15.59 13.67
C ASN A 147 13.84 -14.34 14.06
N ASN A 148 13.45 -13.18 13.48
CA ASN A 148 14.14 -11.91 13.57
C ASN A 148 15.52 -11.91 12.88
N ASP A 149 15.71 -12.78 11.87
CA ASP A 149 16.89 -12.76 11.00
C ASP A 149 16.67 -11.78 9.85
N GLU A 150 17.65 -10.88 9.65
CA GLU A 150 17.62 -9.89 8.58
C GLU A 150 17.85 -10.57 7.23
N PHE A 151 16.90 -10.43 6.31
CA PHE A 151 17.01 -11.00 4.97
C PHE A 151 17.07 -9.98 3.84
N LEU A 152 16.59 -8.74 4.07
CA LEU A 152 16.62 -7.69 3.06
C LEU A 152 16.92 -6.35 3.71
N VAL A 153 17.74 -5.57 3.04
CA VAL A 153 18.08 -4.19 3.41
C VAL A 153 17.83 -3.29 2.21
N GLU A 154 17.11 -2.19 2.41
CA GLU A 154 16.91 -1.14 1.43
C GLU A 154 17.53 0.16 1.91
N ASN A 155 18.42 0.74 1.12
CA ASN A 155 19.10 1.99 1.41
C ASN A 155 18.45 3.14 0.63
N PHE A 156 17.90 4.14 1.35
CA PHE A 156 17.24 5.28 0.71
C PHE A 156 18.19 6.36 0.20
N VAL A 157 19.44 6.33 0.65
CA VAL A 157 20.48 7.29 0.21
C VAL A 157 21.05 6.86 -1.13
N THR A 158 21.50 5.61 -1.23
CA THR A 158 22.12 5.05 -2.44
C THR A 158 21.10 4.42 -3.40
N LYS A 159 19.88 4.13 -2.91
CA LYS A 159 18.76 3.50 -3.62
C LYS A 159 18.95 2.01 -3.92
N ASP A 160 20.02 1.42 -3.45
CA ASP A 160 20.31 -0.01 -3.60
C ASP A 160 19.56 -0.87 -2.57
N LEU A 161 19.44 -2.15 -2.91
CA LEU A 161 18.91 -3.17 -2.02
C LEU A 161 19.87 -4.37 -1.95
N ILE A 162 19.91 -5.00 -0.80
CA ILE A 162 20.71 -6.20 -0.55
C ILE A 162 19.78 -7.28 -0.02
N LEU A 163 19.61 -8.36 -0.77
CA LEU A 163 18.78 -9.51 -0.42
C LEU A 163 19.66 -10.70 -0.08
N ARG A 164 19.49 -11.26 1.10
CA ARG A 164 20.06 -12.56 1.48
C ARG A 164 19.12 -13.69 1.05
N TRP A 165 19.52 -14.42 0.02
CA TRP A 165 18.72 -15.47 -0.58
C TRP A 165 19.58 -16.68 -0.96
N ASP A 166 19.17 -17.88 -0.55
CA ASP A 166 19.89 -19.13 -0.77
C ASP A 166 21.38 -19.06 -0.36
N ASN A 167 21.64 -18.51 0.84
CA ASN A 167 22.97 -18.30 1.44
C ASN A 167 23.89 -17.39 0.59
N LYS A 168 23.33 -16.50 -0.19
CA LYS A 168 24.06 -15.51 -0.97
C LYS A 168 23.46 -14.13 -0.74
N ASP A 169 24.31 -13.11 -0.77
CA ASP A 169 23.88 -11.72 -0.81
C ASP A 169 23.78 -11.29 -2.28
N ILE A 170 22.58 -10.85 -2.67
CA ILE A 170 22.25 -10.40 -4.02
C ILE A 170 22.03 -8.89 -3.96
N PHE A 171 22.75 -8.15 -4.82
CA PHE A 171 22.70 -6.68 -4.86
C PHE A 171 21.81 -6.22 -6.00
N PHE A 172 20.98 -5.21 -5.74
CA PHE A 172 20.13 -4.55 -6.72
C PHE A 172 20.36 -3.05 -6.68
N ASP A 173 20.58 -2.44 -7.84
CA ASP A 173 20.83 -1.00 -7.95
C ASP A 173 19.59 -0.14 -7.60
N ASN A 174 18.41 -0.75 -7.62
CA ASN A 174 17.14 -0.06 -7.32
C ASN A 174 15.99 -1.04 -7.11
N ARG A 175 14.83 -0.52 -6.67
CA ARG A 175 13.61 -1.30 -6.49
C ARG A 175 13.11 -2.00 -7.76
N ILE A 176 13.36 -1.45 -8.95
CA ILE A 176 12.86 -2.04 -10.21
C ILE A 176 13.59 -3.36 -10.50
N SER A 177 14.94 -3.37 -10.35
CA SER A 177 15.72 -4.61 -10.50
C SER A 177 15.38 -5.66 -9.44
N PHE A 178 15.10 -5.24 -8.19
CA PHE A 178 14.60 -6.13 -7.14
C PHE A 178 13.22 -6.72 -7.49
N LEU A 179 12.28 -5.91 -7.98
CA LEU A 179 10.96 -6.39 -8.44
C LEU A 179 11.09 -7.34 -9.63
N SER A 180 11.99 -7.07 -10.58
CA SER A 180 12.26 -7.98 -11.71
C SER A 180 12.71 -9.36 -11.23
N PHE A 181 13.61 -9.39 -10.26
CA PHE A 181 14.07 -10.63 -9.65
C PHE A 181 12.94 -11.35 -8.90
N PHE A 182 12.10 -10.60 -8.15
CA PHE A 182 10.93 -11.18 -7.50
C PHE A 182 9.97 -11.82 -8.51
N PHE A 183 9.64 -11.13 -9.60
CA PHE A 183 8.74 -11.65 -10.64
C PHE A 183 9.29 -12.92 -11.28
N GLU A 184 10.61 -12.98 -11.55
CA GLU A 184 11.29 -14.18 -12.03
C GLU A 184 11.16 -15.34 -11.04
N LYS A 185 11.51 -15.11 -9.75
CA LYS A 185 11.50 -16.16 -8.72
C LYS A 185 10.10 -16.64 -8.35
N ALA A 186 9.13 -15.75 -8.41
CA ALA A 186 7.71 -16.07 -8.16
C ALA A 186 7.00 -16.63 -9.42
N ASN A 187 7.70 -16.76 -10.55
CA ASN A 187 7.17 -17.22 -11.85
C ASN A 187 5.89 -16.43 -12.25
N LEU A 188 6.02 -15.11 -12.28
CA LEU A 188 4.93 -14.19 -12.62
C LEU A 188 5.17 -13.61 -14.03
N SER A 189 4.14 -13.70 -14.90
CA SER A 189 4.14 -13.10 -16.25
C SER A 189 3.42 -11.76 -16.24
N ILE A 190 3.96 -10.74 -16.93
CA ILE A 190 3.42 -9.38 -17.03
C ILE A 190 2.65 -9.10 -18.33
N GLU A 191 2.14 -10.12 -19.03
CA GLU A 191 1.43 -9.95 -20.30
C GLU A 191 0.11 -9.18 -20.18
N ASP A 192 -0.62 -9.36 -19.08
CA ASP A 192 -1.90 -8.71 -18.79
C ASP A 192 -1.91 -8.21 -17.34
N ILE A 193 -1.80 -6.89 -17.15
CA ILE A 193 -1.56 -6.27 -15.86
C ILE A 193 -2.55 -5.15 -15.55
N VAL A 194 -2.95 -5.08 -14.28
CA VAL A 194 -3.75 -4.00 -13.71
C VAL A 194 -2.93 -3.28 -12.65
N LEU A 195 -2.80 -1.96 -12.79
CA LEU A 195 -2.11 -1.07 -11.85
C LEU A 195 -3.13 -0.16 -11.15
N ASN A 196 -2.76 0.38 -10.00
CA ASN A 196 -3.58 1.35 -9.26
C ASN A 196 -2.99 2.77 -9.22
N SER A 197 -1.80 2.96 -9.77
CA SER A 197 -1.12 4.26 -9.78
C SER A 197 -0.06 4.35 -10.88
N PHE A 198 0.53 5.54 -11.03
CA PHE A 198 1.69 5.80 -11.89
C PHE A 198 3.02 5.85 -11.10
N ALA A 199 3.12 5.16 -9.95
CA ALA A 199 4.31 5.14 -9.11
C ALA A 199 5.26 3.96 -9.43
N THR A 200 5.78 3.26 -8.44
CA THR A 200 6.79 2.20 -8.60
C THR A 200 6.28 1.03 -9.44
N SER A 201 5.03 0.62 -9.25
CA SER A 201 4.40 -0.44 -10.05
C SER A 201 4.39 -0.10 -11.54
N PHE A 202 4.03 1.14 -11.89
CA PHE A 202 4.08 1.61 -13.27
C PHE A 202 5.50 1.64 -13.81
N LEU A 203 6.47 2.19 -13.07
CA LEU A 203 7.87 2.25 -13.50
C LEU A 203 8.43 0.85 -13.78
N PHE A 204 8.13 -0.12 -12.91
CA PHE A 204 8.51 -1.51 -13.12
C PHE A 204 7.94 -2.05 -14.46
N VAL A 205 6.64 -1.92 -14.68
CA VAL A 205 5.96 -2.37 -15.90
C VAL A 205 6.53 -1.66 -17.15
N TYR A 206 6.77 -0.36 -17.03
CA TYR A 206 7.36 0.43 -18.11
C TYR A 206 8.76 -0.03 -18.50
N HIS A 207 9.59 -0.44 -17.54
CA HIS A 207 10.93 -0.98 -17.79
C HIS A 207 10.91 -2.39 -18.36
N GLN A 208 9.92 -3.21 -18.01
CA GLN A 208 9.77 -4.59 -18.46
C GLN A 208 8.86 -4.73 -19.68
N ARG A 209 8.37 -3.60 -20.25
CA ARG A 209 7.39 -3.63 -21.32
C ARG A 209 7.86 -4.42 -22.53
N GLU A 210 7.05 -5.39 -22.87
CA GLU A 210 7.13 -6.11 -24.13
C GLU A 210 6.10 -5.55 -25.13
N THR A 211 6.25 -5.87 -26.41
CA THR A 211 5.43 -5.34 -27.50
C THR A 211 3.93 -5.64 -27.38
N ASN A 212 3.53 -6.67 -26.62
CA ASN A 212 2.14 -7.11 -26.50
C ASN A 212 1.54 -6.92 -25.09
N LEU A 213 2.17 -6.13 -24.24
CA LEU A 213 1.69 -5.88 -22.88
C LEU A 213 0.29 -5.21 -22.90
N LYS A 214 -0.70 -5.85 -22.27
CA LYS A 214 -1.99 -5.24 -21.94
C LYS A 214 -1.91 -4.59 -20.57
N CYS A 215 -1.91 -3.26 -20.54
CA CYS A 215 -1.80 -2.49 -19.31
C CYS A 215 -3.10 -1.73 -19.04
N ARG A 216 -3.70 -1.96 -17.89
CA ARG A 216 -4.86 -1.22 -17.39
C ARG A 216 -4.47 -0.52 -16.11
N ILE A 217 -4.70 0.79 -16.04
CA ILE A 217 -4.40 1.59 -14.85
C ILE A 217 -5.71 2.08 -14.25
N PHE A 218 -6.05 1.57 -13.09
CA PHE A 218 -7.21 2.01 -12.33
C PHE A 218 -6.81 3.24 -11.52
N TRP A 219 -6.98 4.42 -12.11
CA TRP A 219 -6.45 5.64 -11.55
C TRP A 219 -7.46 6.37 -10.68
N GLN A 220 -7.10 6.56 -9.41
CA GLN A 220 -7.97 7.12 -8.37
C GLN A 220 -7.39 8.38 -7.72
N GLU A 221 -6.26 8.88 -8.23
CA GLU A 221 -5.63 10.08 -7.69
C GLU A 221 -6.40 11.33 -8.13
N LYS A 222 -6.38 12.35 -7.28
CA LYS A 222 -6.93 13.65 -7.62
C LYS A 222 -5.99 14.36 -8.60
N ILE A 223 -6.55 14.91 -9.68
CA ILE A 223 -5.80 15.83 -10.54
C ILE A 223 -5.53 17.10 -9.72
N LYS A 224 -4.28 17.50 -9.74
CA LYS A 224 -3.84 18.84 -9.40
C LYS A 224 -3.88 19.65 -10.70
N ASP A 225 -3.09 20.66 -10.86
CA ASP A 225 -3.17 21.56 -12.01
C ASP A 225 -2.71 20.95 -13.36
N GLU A 226 -1.92 19.85 -13.32
CA GLU A 226 -1.37 19.20 -14.52
C GLU A 226 -1.46 17.66 -14.43
N LEU A 227 -1.45 17.02 -15.63
CA LEU A 227 -1.35 15.58 -15.74
C LEU A 227 -0.02 15.07 -15.18
N PRO A 228 -0.02 13.93 -14.42
CA PRO A 228 1.22 13.30 -13.97
C PRO A 228 2.16 12.99 -15.14
N GLU A 229 3.44 13.29 -15.01
CA GLU A 229 4.44 13.03 -16.05
C GLU A 229 4.47 11.56 -16.48
N ASN A 230 4.36 10.62 -15.53
CA ASN A 230 4.30 9.20 -15.85
C ASN A 230 3.04 8.83 -16.64
N MET A 231 1.92 9.54 -16.47
CA MET A 231 0.72 9.36 -17.30
C MET A 231 0.98 9.80 -18.74
N LYS A 232 1.62 10.96 -18.95
CA LYS A 232 2.01 11.45 -20.29
C LYS A 232 2.94 10.44 -20.99
N VAL A 233 3.93 9.92 -20.24
CA VAL A 233 4.85 8.90 -20.75
C VAL A 233 4.11 7.60 -21.11
N ALA A 234 3.17 7.15 -20.28
CA ALA A 234 2.37 5.95 -20.52
C ALA A 234 1.51 6.08 -21.78
N LEU A 235 0.78 7.19 -21.93
CA LEU A 235 -0.06 7.48 -23.07
C LEU A 235 0.70 7.45 -24.40
N LYS A 236 1.93 7.98 -24.40
CA LYS A 236 2.79 8.05 -25.59
C LYS A 236 3.43 6.71 -25.95
N ASN A 237 3.85 5.91 -24.96
CA ASN A 237 4.77 4.80 -25.18
C ASN A 237 4.16 3.40 -25.01
N ILE A 238 2.97 3.28 -24.42
CA ILE A 238 2.30 1.98 -24.26
C ILE A 238 1.10 1.93 -25.20
N GLU A 239 1.17 1.05 -26.20
CA GLU A 239 0.16 0.93 -27.23
C GLU A 239 -1.17 0.41 -26.66
N ASN A 240 -1.15 -0.75 -26.01
CA ASN A 240 -2.33 -1.40 -25.41
C ASN A 240 -2.59 -0.91 -23.98
N LEU A 241 -2.63 0.42 -23.79
CA LEU A 241 -2.94 1.08 -22.52
C LEU A 241 -4.42 1.41 -22.42
N LYS A 242 -5.00 1.16 -21.25
CA LYS A 242 -6.29 1.71 -20.82
C LYS A 242 -6.16 2.36 -19.45
N ILE A 243 -6.56 3.62 -19.34
CA ILE A 243 -6.63 4.35 -18.07
C ILE A 243 -8.09 4.41 -17.67
N LEU A 244 -8.44 3.76 -16.57
CA LEU A 244 -9.80 3.62 -16.07
C LEU A 244 -10.00 4.62 -14.92
N ILE A 245 -10.88 5.59 -15.11
CA ILE A 245 -11.11 6.69 -14.16
C ILE A 245 -12.52 6.57 -13.58
N PRO A 246 -12.66 6.33 -12.25
CA PRO A 246 -13.96 6.18 -11.61
C PRO A 246 -14.65 7.51 -11.30
N ASP A 247 -13.89 8.59 -11.05
CA ASP A 247 -14.44 9.90 -10.73
C ASP A 247 -14.73 10.71 -11.99
N LYS A 248 -15.96 11.19 -12.13
CA LYS A 248 -16.40 11.91 -13.34
C LYS A 248 -15.65 13.23 -13.53
N LYS A 249 -15.40 13.98 -12.44
CA LYS A 249 -14.69 15.27 -12.54
C LYS A 249 -13.24 15.06 -12.94
N ALA A 250 -12.59 14.02 -12.34
CA ALA A 250 -11.23 13.65 -12.71
C ALA A 250 -11.16 13.22 -14.19
N TYR A 251 -12.14 12.42 -14.66
CA TYR A 251 -12.22 12.02 -16.05
C TYR A 251 -12.33 13.22 -17.00
N ASP A 252 -13.25 14.16 -16.73
CA ASP A 252 -13.44 15.34 -17.57
C ASP A 252 -12.16 16.20 -17.61
N CYS A 253 -11.52 16.45 -16.47
CA CYS A 253 -10.24 17.16 -16.41
C CYS A 253 -9.11 16.45 -17.20
N VAL A 254 -9.03 15.10 -17.14
CA VAL A 254 -8.04 14.34 -17.93
C VAL A 254 -8.33 14.46 -19.42
N MET A 255 -9.61 14.32 -19.82
CA MET A 255 -10.00 14.40 -21.21
C MET A 255 -9.72 15.78 -21.83
N ASP A 256 -9.86 16.87 -21.05
CA ASP A 256 -9.54 18.23 -21.49
C ASP A 256 -8.02 18.47 -21.63
N ALA A 257 -7.22 17.78 -20.81
CA ALA A 257 -5.77 17.96 -20.77
C ALA A 257 -4.98 17.01 -21.70
N VAL A 258 -5.61 15.93 -22.18
CA VAL A 258 -4.97 14.91 -23.02
C VAL A 258 -5.18 15.20 -24.49
N GLU A 259 -4.13 15.05 -25.30
CA GLU A 259 -4.19 15.17 -26.76
C GLU A 259 -5.24 14.23 -27.36
N ALA A 260 -5.98 14.72 -28.36
CA ALA A 260 -7.06 13.97 -29.01
C ALA A 260 -6.63 12.58 -29.52
N SER A 261 -5.37 12.45 -29.95
CA SER A 261 -4.77 11.18 -30.40
C SER A 261 -4.72 10.09 -29.32
N HIS A 262 -4.69 10.47 -28.04
CA HIS A 262 -4.58 9.54 -26.91
C HIS A 262 -5.88 9.39 -26.09
N GLN A 263 -6.92 10.18 -26.37
CA GLN A 263 -8.19 10.14 -25.61
C GLN A 263 -8.87 8.76 -25.66
N HIS A 264 -8.68 7.99 -26.74
CA HIS A 264 -9.22 6.64 -26.87
C HIS A 264 -8.65 5.63 -25.86
N LYS A 265 -7.54 5.98 -25.18
CA LYS A 265 -6.94 5.17 -24.11
C LYS A 265 -7.56 5.42 -22.73
N ILE A 266 -8.46 6.42 -22.61
CA ILE A 266 -9.03 6.85 -21.34
C ILE A 266 -10.51 6.47 -21.31
N GLU A 267 -10.93 5.80 -20.24
CA GLU A 267 -12.30 5.33 -20.07
C GLU A 267 -12.87 5.77 -18.71
N TYR A 268 -14.08 6.31 -18.75
CA TYR A 268 -14.86 6.55 -17.54
C TYR A 268 -15.60 5.26 -17.18
N ILE A 269 -15.43 4.79 -15.94
CA ILE A 269 -16.03 3.53 -15.50
C ILE A 269 -17.00 3.70 -14.32
N GLY A 270 -17.03 4.88 -13.69
CA GLY A 270 -17.78 5.10 -12.46
C GLY A 270 -17.19 4.34 -11.27
N TYR A 271 -17.76 4.57 -10.09
CA TYR A 271 -17.40 3.78 -8.91
C TYR A 271 -18.18 2.47 -8.89
N VAL A 272 -17.48 1.36 -8.77
CA VAL A 272 -18.09 0.05 -8.55
C VAL A 272 -18.31 -0.10 -7.04
N TYR A 273 -19.55 0.11 -6.61
CA TYR A 273 -19.94 -0.18 -5.22
C TYR A 273 -20.64 -1.54 -5.20
N GLU A 274 -20.17 -2.41 -4.32
CA GLU A 274 -20.86 -3.65 -4.05
C GLU A 274 -21.85 -3.43 -2.92
N PHE A 275 -23.13 -3.71 -3.19
CA PHE A 275 -24.16 -3.75 -2.16
C PHE A 275 -24.10 -5.10 -1.46
N LEU A 276 -23.49 -5.12 -0.27
CA LEU A 276 -23.39 -6.33 0.57
C LEU A 276 -24.75 -6.85 1.10
N LYS A 277 -25.81 -6.04 0.98
CA LYS A 277 -27.21 -6.44 1.30
C LYS A 277 -28.19 -5.71 0.39
N VAL A 278 -29.02 -6.45 -0.29
CA VAL A 278 -30.27 -5.93 -0.83
C VAL A 278 -31.19 -5.69 0.37
N ASN A 279 -31.26 -4.46 0.87
CA ASN A 279 -32.29 -4.12 1.84
C ASN A 279 -33.64 -4.22 1.13
N GLN A 280 -34.53 -5.04 1.69
CA GLN A 280 -35.94 -4.98 1.31
C GLN A 280 -36.41 -3.54 1.55
N TYR A 281 -37.13 -3.02 0.56
CA TYR A 281 -37.69 -1.66 0.58
C TYR A 281 -38.21 -1.28 1.94
N LYS A 282 -37.54 -0.39 2.62
CA LYS A 282 -38.16 0.50 3.59
C LYS A 282 -38.56 1.73 2.79
N ASN A 283 -39.73 2.29 3.06
CA ASN A 283 -40.20 3.57 2.47
C ASN A 283 -39.38 4.75 3.03
N GLU A 284 -38.07 4.65 2.97
CA GLU A 284 -37.11 5.66 3.45
C GLU A 284 -36.20 6.00 2.28
N ALA A 285 -36.13 7.28 1.91
CA ALA A 285 -35.18 7.79 0.93
C ALA A 285 -33.87 8.10 1.65
N LEU A 286 -32.76 7.47 1.22
CA LEU A 286 -31.41 7.86 1.66
C LEU A 286 -30.89 8.91 0.69
N ILE A 287 -30.75 10.15 1.16
CA ILE A 287 -30.12 11.23 0.39
C ILE A 287 -28.68 11.36 0.85
N LEU A 288 -27.73 11.02 -0.04
CA LEU A 288 -26.32 11.28 0.18
C LEU A 288 -25.97 12.66 -0.36
N THR A 289 -25.54 13.57 0.51
CA THR A 289 -25.08 14.91 0.13
C THR A 289 -23.66 15.13 0.64
N ASN A 290 -22.85 15.79 -0.19
CA ASN A 290 -21.50 16.25 0.19
C ASN A 290 -21.53 17.68 0.74
N SER A 291 -22.71 18.29 0.96
CA SER A 291 -22.81 19.62 1.51
C SER A 291 -22.95 19.56 3.02
N ASP A 292 -22.22 20.41 3.74
CA ASP A 292 -22.36 20.64 5.18
C ASP A 292 -23.65 21.42 5.53
N ASP A 293 -24.49 21.75 4.55
CA ASP A 293 -25.77 22.44 4.72
C ASP A 293 -26.90 21.45 5.06
N ILE A 294 -26.88 20.96 6.27
CA ILE A 294 -27.94 20.13 6.88
C ILE A 294 -29.33 20.82 6.96
N PRO A 295 -29.48 22.17 7.01
CA PRO A 295 -30.80 22.79 7.17
C PRO A 295 -31.80 22.61 6.02
N HIS A 296 -31.37 22.16 4.84
CA HIS A 296 -32.27 22.00 3.68
C HIS A 296 -32.92 20.62 3.54
N ILE A 297 -32.57 19.64 4.38
CA ILE A 297 -33.11 18.28 4.27
C ILE A 297 -34.52 18.16 4.88
N ASP A 298 -34.84 18.96 5.88
CA ASP A 298 -36.16 18.96 6.54
C ASP A 298 -37.32 19.51 5.68
N SER A 299 -37.02 20.05 4.51
CA SER A 299 -38.04 20.62 3.60
C SER A 299 -38.47 19.68 2.47
N ILE A 300 -37.95 18.44 2.43
CA ILE A 300 -38.20 17.46 1.34
C ILE A 300 -38.98 16.23 1.84
N ALA A 301 -39.36 16.20 3.12
CA ALA A 301 -40.17 15.12 3.72
C ALA A 301 -41.69 15.39 3.56
#